data_e0c7e71aeea94971526edf2645046d73
#
_entry.id   e0c7e71aeea94971526edf2645046d73
#
_cell.length_a   1.000
_cell.length_b   1.000
_cell.length_c   1.000
_cell.angle_alpha   90.00
_cell.angle_beta   90.00
_cell.angle_gamma   90.00
#
_symmetry.space_group_name_H-M   'P 1'
#
loop_
_entity.id
_entity.type
_entity.pdbx_description
1 polymer ?
#
loop_
_entity_poly.entity_id
_entity_poly.type
_entity_poly.pdbx_seq_one_letter_code
_entity_poly.pdbx_strand_id
1 'polypeptide(L)'
;MKTIGLLGGITCESSLVYYKLINEMTRSRLGGHHSARSVMVSVDFADIQPLTEAGDWDGVLAILLRAAQAIERGGADLLVLCANTAHKLADEIGREIAIPIVHIVDATAAEIKKTGLVKVGLLGTRFTMEEEFFTGRLREKHGIEALVPGREERWQVHRIIIDELALGTIRLESRQAVGRIMEGLTEKGAQAIILGCTELPLLITQETGKIPLFDTTAIHARAAVDLALGNETQPTRP
;
A
#
# COMPACT_ATOMS: atom_id res chain seq x y z
N MET A 1 1.70 23.83 4.03
CA MET A 1 1.46 22.44 3.54
C MET A 1 2.70 21.98 2.80
N LYS A 2 3.29 20.85 3.19
CA LYS A 2 4.41 20.20 2.51
C LYS A 2 3.98 19.65 1.14
N THR A 3 4.94 19.51 0.22
CA THR A 3 4.73 18.90 -1.10
C THR A 3 4.87 17.38 -1.01
N ILE A 4 3.86 16.65 -1.46
CA ILE A 4 3.84 15.18 -1.42
C ILE A 4 4.44 14.64 -2.71
N GLY A 5 5.51 13.85 -2.61
CA GLY A 5 6.07 13.08 -3.70
C GLY A 5 5.31 11.77 -3.90
N LEU A 6 4.89 11.46 -5.11
CA LEU A 6 4.17 10.24 -5.46
C LEU A 6 5.01 9.44 -6.46
N LEU A 7 5.52 8.28 -6.05
CA LEU A 7 6.15 7.33 -6.94
C LEU A 7 5.07 6.34 -7.40
N GLY A 8 4.56 6.58 -8.59
CA GLY A 8 3.46 5.85 -9.20
C GLY A 8 3.87 5.00 -10.39
N GLY A 9 2.88 4.42 -11.08
CA GLY A 9 3.08 3.60 -12.28
C GLY A 9 3.19 2.09 -12.01
N ILE A 10 2.98 1.66 -10.76
CA ILE A 10 3.02 0.25 -10.34
C ILE A 10 1.67 -0.15 -9.70
N THR A 11 0.56 -0.12 -10.29
CA THR A 11 0.09 0.22 -11.63
C THR A 11 -0.26 1.71 -11.80
N CYS A 12 -0.70 2.14 -13.00
CA CYS A 12 -1.23 3.50 -13.21
C CYS A 12 -2.55 3.70 -12.45
N GLU A 13 -3.40 2.67 -12.35
CA GLU A 13 -4.66 2.68 -11.62
C GLU A 13 -4.46 3.01 -10.14
N SER A 14 -3.48 2.37 -9.52
CA SER A 14 -3.05 2.65 -8.15
C SER A 14 -2.67 4.12 -7.97
N SER A 15 -1.91 4.68 -8.90
CA SER A 15 -1.46 6.08 -8.88
C SER A 15 -2.62 7.07 -8.93
N LEU A 16 -3.62 6.78 -9.76
CA LEU A 16 -4.85 7.57 -9.85
C LEU A 16 -5.63 7.56 -8.54
N VAL A 17 -5.75 6.40 -7.90
CA VAL A 17 -6.42 6.26 -6.60
C VAL A 17 -5.70 7.10 -5.53
N TYR A 18 -4.37 7.03 -5.45
CA TYR A 18 -3.59 7.85 -4.51
C TYR A 18 -3.79 9.33 -4.77
N TYR A 19 -3.65 9.79 -6.01
CA TYR A 19 -3.81 11.19 -6.37
C TYR A 19 -5.21 11.71 -5.99
N LYS A 20 -6.25 10.93 -6.29
CA LYS A 20 -7.64 11.26 -5.94
C LYS A 20 -7.83 11.36 -4.43
N LEU A 21 -7.45 10.32 -3.67
CA LEU A 21 -7.63 10.26 -2.22
C LEU A 21 -6.91 11.41 -1.50
N ILE A 22 -5.65 11.68 -1.86
CA ILE A 22 -4.85 12.76 -1.26
C ILE A 22 -5.52 14.12 -1.49
N ASN A 23 -6.05 14.39 -2.69
CA ASN A 23 -6.72 15.65 -2.98
C ASN A 23 -8.09 15.76 -2.28
N GLU A 24 -8.87 14.68 -2.24
CA GLU A 24 -10.15 14.65 -1.53
C GLU A 24 -9.95 14.88 0.00
N MET A 25 -8.98 14.21 0.60
CA MET A 25 -8.65 14.35 2.01
C MET A 25 -8.12 15.76 2.33
N THR A 26 -7.28 16.32 1.45
CA THR A 26 -6.78 17.70 1.61
C THR A 26 -7.93 18.70 1.56
N ARG A 27 -8.82 18.57 0.57
CA ARG A 27 -10.00 19.43 0.43
C ARG A 27 -10.94 19.30 1.61
N SER A 28 -11.18 18.09 2.09
CA SER A 28 -12.02 17.84 3.27
C SER A 28 -11.51 18.54 4.53
N ARG A 29 -10.18 18.70 4.67
CA ARG A 29 -9.57 19.31 5.86
C ARG A 29 -9.42 20.84 5.77
N LEU A 30 -9.08 21.34 4.59
CA LEU A 30 -8.79 22.76 4.39
C LEU A 30 -10.00 23.53 3.83
N GLY A 31 -10.98 22.82 3.26
CA GLY A 31 -12.16 23.43 2.63
C GLY A 31 -11.90 24.05 1.28
N GLY A 32 -12.95 24.65 0.68
CA GLY A 32 -12.88 25.43 -0.55
C GLY A 32 -12.25 24.69 -1.74
N HIS A 33 -11.39 25.38 -2.47
CA HIS A 33 -10.70 24.85 -3.64
C HIS A 33 -9.30 24.27 -3.35
N HIS A 34 -8.99 23.94 -2.08
CA HIS A 34 -7.71 23.37 -1.72
C HIS A 34 -7.49 22.01 -2.37
N SER A 35 -6.28 21.81 -2.86
CA SER A 35 -5.71 20.54 -3.33
C SER A 35 -4.32 20.33 -2.73
N ALA A 36 -3.84 19.10 -2.72
CA ALA A 36 -2.50 18.80 -2.25
C ALA A 36 -1.45 19.36 -3.23
N ARG A 37 -0.36 19.90 -2.68
CA ARG A 37 0.85 20.12 -3.48
C ARG A 37 1.51 18.78 -3.71
N SER A 38 1.76 18.40 -4.97
CA SER A 38 2.35 17.10 -5.27
C SER A 38 3.29 17.15 -6.46
N VAL A 39 4.30 16.28 -6.41
CA VAL A 39 5.17 15.90 -7.54
C VAL A 39 4.97 14.42 -7.78
N MET A 40 4.59 14.03 -8.98
CA MET A 40 4.41 12.61 -9.32
C MET A 40 5.40 12.21 -10.42
N VAL A 41 6.10 11.10 -10.20
CA VAL A 41 6.81 10.38 -11.26
C VAL A 41 6.14 9.03 -11.42
N SER A 42 5.60 8.78 -12.60
CA SER A 42 4.99 7.51 -12.97
C SER A 42 6.00 6.73 -13.81
N VAL A 43 6.37 5.53 -13.34
CA VAL A 43 7.20 4.58 -14.09
C VAL A 43 6.32 3.74 -15.02
N ASP A 44 6.92 3.06 -15.98
CA ASP A 44 6.21 2.07 -16.79
C ASP A 44 6.24 0.70 -16.08
N PHE A 45 5.06 0.12 -15.81
CA PHE A 45 4.96 -1.18 -15.17
C PHE A 45 5.53 -2.31 -16.04
N ALA A 46 5.51 -2.14 -17.36
CA ALA A 46 6.12 -3.09 -18.29
C ALA A 46 7.64 -3.23 -18.11
N ASP A 47 8.32 -2.19 -17.61
CA ASP A 47 9.75 -2.26 -17.28
C ASP A 47 10.01 -2.98 -15.94
N ILE A 48 9.03 -2.98 -15.03
CA ILE A 48 9.18 -3.50 -13.67
C ILE A 48 8.70 -4.94 -13.55
N GLN A 49 7.58 -5.28 -14.17
CA GLN A 49 6.95 -6.58 -14.03
C GLN A 49 7.89 -7.75 -14.37
N PRO A 50 8.62 -7.76 -15.50
CA PRO A 50 9.53 -8.86 -15.82
C PRO A 50 10.67 -9.01 -14.81
N LEU A 51 11.21 -7.90 -14.29
CA LEU A 51 12.25 -7.91 -13.26
C LEU A 51 11.73 -8.52 -11.95
N THR A 52 10.53 -8.11 -11.55
CA THR A 52 9.86 -8.63 -10.35
C THR A 52 9.59 -10.13 -10.47
N GLU A 53 9.12 -10.60 -11.62
CA GLU A 53 8.86 -12.02 -11.89
C GLU A 53 10.14 -12.85 -11.89
N ALA A 54 11.25 -12.29 -12.42
CA ALA A 54 12.57 -12.91 -12.40
C ALA A 54 13.26 -12.85 -11.03
N GLY A 55 12.72 -12.07 -10.08
CA GLY A 55 13.36 -11.83 -8.78
C GLY A 55 14.55 -10.86 -8.83
N ASP A 56 14.71 -10.12 -9.93
CA ASP A 56 15.75 -9.09 -10.09
C ASP A 56 15.35 -7.79 -9.35
N TRP A 57 15.48 -7.83 -8.04
CA TRP A 57 15.15 -6.68 -7.18
C TRP A 57 16.16 -5.54 -7.30
N ASP A 58 17.39 -5.80 -7.71
CA ASP A 58 18.39 -4.76 -7.99
C ASP A 58 17.99 -3.94 -9.23
N GLY A 59 17.50 -4.60 -10.27
CA GLY A 59 16.93 -3.95 -11.45
C GLY A 59 15.71 -3.09 -11.11
N VAL A 60 14.80 -3.62 -10.29
CA VAL A 60 13.63 -2.86 -9.79
C VAL A 60 14.10 -1.65 -8.98
N LEU A 61 15.04 -1.84 -8.03
CA LEU A 61 15.59 -0.75 -7.21
C LEU A 61 16.16 0.37 -8.09
N ALA A 62 16.92 0.04 -9.12
CA ALA A 62 17.53 1.04 -10.00
C ALA A 62 16.48 1.93 -10.70
N ILE A 63 15.33 1.37 -11.07
CA ILE A 63 14.22 2.13 -11.67
C ILE A 63 13.55 3.02 -10.62
N LEU A 64 13.17 2.44 -9.47
CA LEU A 64 12.46 3.15 -8.42
C LEU A 64 13.31 4.26 -7.79
N LEU A 65 14.61 4.01 -7.61
CA LEU A 65 15.53 5.00 -7.05
C LEU A 65 15.68 6.23 -7.96
N ARG A 66 15.82 6.04 -9.28
CA ARG A 66 15.83 7.16 -10.23
C ARG A 66 14.56 8.00 -10.15
N ALA A 67 13.40 7.35 -10.01
CA ALA A 67 12.11 8.01 -9.87
C ALA A 67 12.03 8.78 -8.53
N ALA A 68 12.44 8.18 -7.41
CA ALA A 68 12.47 8.80 -6.10
C ALA A 68 13.36 10.05 -6.06
N GLN A 69 14.56 9.95 -6.62
CA GLN A 69 15.48 11.10 -6.73
C GLN A 69 14.93 12.22 -7.65
N ALA A 70 14.20 11.86 -8.72
CA ALA A 70 13.55 12.85 -9.57
C ALA A 70 12.42 13.58 -8.82
N ILE A 71 11.65 12.88 -7.99
CA ILE A 71 10.62 13.43 -7.11
C ILE A 71 11.25 14.40 -6.09
N GLU A 72 12.33 14.00 -5.44
CA GLU A 72 13.05 14.83 -4.48
C GLU A 72 13.58 16.10 -5.15
N ARG A 73 14.26 15.99 -6.31
CA ARG A 73 14.71 17.15 -7.10
C ARG A 73 13.56 18.04 -7.58
N GLY A 74 12.36 17.47 -7.75
CA GLY A 74 11.13 18.20 -8.06
C GLY A 74 10.56 19.00 -6.89
N GLY A 75 11.22 18.96 -5.71
CA GLY A 75 10.85 19.75 -4.54
C GLY A 75 9.80 19.10 -3.65
N ALA A 76 9.69 17.77 -3.65
CA ALA A 76 8.88 17.04 -2.68
C ALA A 76 9.52 17.09 -1.28
N ASP A 77 8.69 17.18 -0.24
CA ASP A 77 9.10 17.18 1.17
C ASP A 77 8.97 15.79 1.84
N LEU A 78 8.29 14.87 1.20
CA LEU A 78 8.07 13.48 1.64
C LEU A 78 7.78 12.61 0.43
N LEU A 79 8.02 11.29 0.54
CA LEU A 79 7.80 10.32 -0.52
C LEU A 79 6.74 9.29 -0.12
N VAL A 80 5.83 9.01 -1.06
CA VAL A 80 4.81 7.96 -1.00
C VAL A 80 5.07 7.00 -2.15
N LEU A 81 5.34 5.73 -1.85
CA LEU A 81 5.41 4.65 -2.83
C LEU A 81 3.99 4.14 -3.07
N CYS A 82 3.43 4.40 -4.26
CA CYS A 82 2.01 4.13 -4.56
C CYS A 82 1.72 2.63 -4.84
N ALA A 83 2.47 1.73 -4.23
CA ALA A 83 2.28 0.29 -4.32
C ALA A 83 2.80 -0.42 -3.06
N ASN A 84 2.07 -1.43 -2.56
CA ASN A 84 2.52 -2.19 -1.40
C ASN A 84 3.86 -2.90 -1.65
N THR A 85 4.01 -3.60 -2.78
CA THR A 85 5.21 -4.37 -3.12
C THR A 85 6.48 -3.50 -3.24
N ALA A 86 6.35 -2.24 -3.66
CA ALA A 86 7.49 -1.32 -3.74
C ALA A 86 8.14 -1.05 -2.38
N HIS A 87 7.40 -1.25 -1.28
CA HIS A 87 7.92 -1.06 0.08
C HIS A 87 8.95 -2.12 0.50
N LYS A 88 9.11 -3.20 -0.27
CA LYS A 88 10.24 -4.11 -0.13
C LYS A 88 11.58 -3.40 -0.25
N LEU A 89 11.63 -2.33 -1.06
CA LEU A 89 12.83 -1.55 -1.34
C LEU A 89 12.83 -0.18 -0.64
N ALA A 90 11.90 0.04 0.31
CA ALA A 90 11.76 1.34 0.97
C ALA A 90 13.00 1.74 1.78
N ASP A 91 13.64 0.80 2.45
CA ASP A 91 14.83 1.06 3.26
C ASP A 91 16.05 1.39 2.38
N GLU A 92 16.21 0.70 1.23
CA GLU A 92 17.25 0.97 0.24
C GLU A 92 17.05 2.35 -0.39
N ILE A 93 15.84 2.67 -0.84
CA ILE A 93 15.50 3.98 -1.39
C ILE A 93 15.73 5.08 -0.35
N GLY A 94 15.31 4.83 0.89
CA GLY A 94 15.42 5.81 1.98
C GLY A 94 16.85 6.18 2.39
N ARG A 95 17.85 5.31 2.09
CA ARG A 95 19.28 5.63 2.28
C ARG A 95 19.83 6.59 1.23
N GLU A 96 19.20 6.66 0.07
CA GLU A 96 19.68 7.36 -1.12
C GLU A 96 18.93 8.69 -1.40
N ILE A 97 17.93 9.04 -0.57
CA ILE A 97 17.20 10.30 -0.62
C ILE A 97 17.16 10.98 0.75
N ALA A 98 17.05 12.29 0.80
CA ALA A 98 17.02 13.06 2.05
C ALA A 98 15.59 13.23 2.60
N ILE A 99 14.55 13.11 1.74
CA ILE A 99 13.16 13.25 2.14
C ILE A 99 12.63 11.95 2.79
N PRO A 100 11.79 12.04 3.84
CA PRO A 100 11.26 10.85 4.51
C PRO A 100 10.28 10.08 3.61
N ILE A 101 10.32 8.76 3.71
CA ILE A 101 9.31 7.87 3.11
C ILE A 101 8.18 7.68 4.13
N VAL A 102 6.94 7.93 3.73
CA VAL A 102 5.78 7.50 4.49
C VAL A 102 5.60 5.99 4.25
N HIS A 103 5.90 5.17 5.25
CA HIS A 103 5.91 3.72 5.05
C HIS A 103 4.50 3.13 5.24
N ILE A 104 3.97 2.43 4.21
CA ILE A 104 2.59 1.92 4.19
C ILE A 104 2.29 0.96 5.35
N VAL A 105 3.25 0.11 5.72
CA VAL A 105 3.09 -0.84 6.82
C VAL A 105 3.00 -0.11 8.16
N ASP A 106 3.83 0.92 8.37
CA ASP A 106 3.83 1.69 9.62
C ASP A 106 2.52 2.49 9.77
N ALA A 107 2.04 3.09 8.67
CA ALA A 107 0.75 3.77 8.64
C ALA A 107 -0.41 2.80 8.94
N THR A 108 -0.41 1.61 8.33
CA THR A 108 -1.43 0.58 8.57
C THR A 108 -1.40 0.08 10.01
N ALA A 109 -0.21 -0.18 10.54
CA ALA A 109 -0.03 -0.62 11.92
C ALA A 109 -0.53 0.43 12.92
N ALA A 110 -0.30 1.72 12.66
CA ALA A 110 -0.80 2.80 13.50
C ALA A 110 -2.35 2.82 13.57
N GLU A 111 -3.04 2.56 12.45
CA GLU A 111 -4.50 2.45 12.44
C GLU A 111 -4.99 1.20 13.17
N ILE A 112 -4.34 0.04 12.97
CA ILE A 112 -4.69 -1.20 13.68
C ILE A 112 -4.54 -1.01 15.19
N LYS A 113 -3.44 -0.38 15.65
CA LYS A 113 -3.20 -0.13 17.09
C LYS A 113 -4.27 0.72 17.75
N LYS A 114 -4.92 1.64 17.02
CA LYS A 114 -6.04 2.43 17.56
C LYS A 114 -7.25 1.57 17.94
N THR A 115 -7.38 0.39 17.32
CA THR A 115 -8.48 -0.54 17.60
C THR A 115 -8.14 -1.57 18.69
N GLY A 116 -6.89 -1.63 19.15
CA GLY A 116 -6.41 -2.61 20.10
C GLY A 116 -6.22 -4.02 19.53
N LEU A 117 -6.36 -4.21 18.21
CA LEU A 117 -6.18 -5.50 17.56
C LEU A 117 -4.70 -5.85 17.42
N VAL A 118 -4.38 -7.15 17.59
CA VAL A 118 -2.99 -7.66 17.54
C VAL A 118 -2.81 -8.81 16.54
N LYS A 119 -3.91 -9.35 15.99
CA LYS A 119 -3.89 -10.47 15.05
C LYS A 119 -4.83 -10.19 13.89
N VAL A 120 -4.29 -10.09 12.69
CA VAL A 120 -5.02 -9.67 11.49
C VAL A 120 -4.73 -10.60 10.32
N GLY A 121 -5.66 -10.73 9.38
CA GLY A 121 -5.41 -11.38 8.10
C GLY A 121 -4.76 -10.40 7.12
N LEU A 122 -3.94 -10.88 6.22
CA LEU A 122 -3.32 -10.09 5.16
C LEU A 122 -3.64 -10.70 3.80
N LEU A 123 -4.24 -9.90 2.93
CA LEU A 123 -4.45 -10.22 1.52
C LEU A 123 -3.68 -9.22 0.65
N GLY A 124 -3.05 -9.70 -0.41
CA GLY A 124 -2.27 -8.88 -1.33
C GLY A 124 -1.67 -9.71 -2.46
N THR A 125 -0.68 -9.15 -3.16
CA THR A 125 0.13 -9.95 -4.07
C THR A 125 0.90 -11.03 -3.30
N ARG A 126 1.39 -12.07 -3.99
CA ARG A 126 2.20 -13.10 -3.33
C ARG A 126 3.40 -12.50 -2.59
N PHE A 127 4.05 -11.49 -3.15
CA PHE A 127 5.18 -10.80 -2.51
C PHE A 127 4.79 -10.16 -1.18
N THR A 128 3.65 -9.47 -1.14
CA THR A 128 3.13 -8.85 0.08
C THR A 128 2.78 -9.88 1.15
N MET A 129 2.25 -11.05 0.74
CA MET A 129 1.83 -12.10 1.67
C MET A 129 2.97 -13.03 2.10
N GLU A 130 4.00 -13.24 1.26
CA GLU A 130 5.03 -14.26 1.47
C GLU A 130 6.34 -13.71 1.99
N GLU A 131 6.64 -12.42 1.75
CA GLU A 131 7.92 -11.84 2.11
C GLU A 131 7.86 -11.03 3.41
N GLU A 132 8.98 -11.00 4.12
CA GLU A 132 9.07 -10.40 5.46
C GLU A 132 8.98 -8.86 5.48
N PHE A 133 9.12 -8.17 4.34
CA PHE A 133 9.04 -6.70 4.32
C PHE A 133 7.70 -6.16 4.84
N PHE A 134 6.61 -6.94 4.72
CA PHE A 134 5.30 -6.56 5.23
C PHE A 134 5.01 -7.26 6.56
N THR A 135 4.96 -8.59 6.57
CA THR A 135 4.58 -9.39 7.75
C THR A 135 5.62 -9.28 8.87
N GLY A 136 6.91 -9.32 8.53
CA GLY A 136 8.01 -9.13 9.46
C GLY A 136 8.00 -7.75 10.10
N ARG A 137 7.82 -6.69 9.30
CA ARG A 137 7.74 -5.32 9.84
C ARG A 137 6.55 -5.12 10.78
N LEU A 138 5.36 -5.67 10.46
CA LEU A 138 4.21 -5.67 11.38
C LEU A 138 4.54 -6.35 12.71
N ARG A 139 5.17 -7.52 12.66
CA ARG A 139 5.53 -8.31 13.84
C ARG A 139 6.61 -7.62 14.67
N GLU A 140 7.72 -7.24 14.05
CA GLU A 140 8.93 -6.81 14.75
C GLU A 140 8.85 -5.37 15.27
N LYS A 141 8.31 -4.46 14.45
CA LYS A 141 8.20 -3.04 14.85
C LYS A 141 6.88 -2.73 15.59
N HIS A 142 5.83 -3.51 15.33
CA HIS A 142 4.50 -3.12 15.79
C HIS A 142 3.82 -4.13 16.71
N GLY A 143 4.35 -5.37 16.81
CA GLY A 143 3.77 -6.42 17.65
C GLY A 143 2.44 -6.96 17.12
N ILE A 144 2.19 -6.84 15.79
CA ILE A 144 0.97 -7.28 15.14
C ILE A 144 1.28 -8.56 14.37
N GLU A 145 0.56 -9.64 14.67
CA GLU A 145 0.63 -10.90 13.93
C GLU A 145 -0.23 -10.80 12.67
N ALA A 146 0.37 -11.04 11.49
CA ALA A 146 -0.34 -11.11 10.23
C ALA A 146 -0.49 -12.58 9.78
N LEU A 147 -1.73 -13.06 9.73
CA LEU A 147 -2.08 -14.36 9.15
C LEU A 147 -2.21 -14.23 7.64
N VAL A 148 -1.61 -15.14 6.89
CA VAL A 148 -1.76 -15.22 5.45
C VAL A 148 -2.51 -16.49 5.04
N PRO A 149 -3.21 -16.50 3.90
CA PRO A 149 -3.89 -17.69 3.39
C PRO A 149 -2.95 -18.86 3.10
N GLY A 150 -3.49 -20.05 2.90
CA GLY A 150 -2.75 -21.20 2.40
C GLY A 150 -2.11 -20.93 1.03
N ARG A 151 -1.11 -21.75 0.65
CA ARG A 151 -0.33 -21.52 -0.58
C ARG A 151 -1.21 -21.38 -1.83
N GLU A 152 -2.18 -22.26 -2.01
CA GLU A 152 -3.09 -22.24 -3.17
C GLU A 152 -3.99 -21.00 -3.17
N GLU A 153 -4.49 -20.60 -1.99
CA GLU A 153 -5.32 -19.43 -1.81
C GLU A 153 -4.51 -18.13 -2.08
N ARG A 154 -3.21 -18.06 -1.65
CA ARG A 154 -2.33 -16.93 -1.97
C ARG A 154 -2.13 -16.78 -3.48
N TRP A 155 -1.93 -17.89 -4.19
CA TRP A 155 -1.85 -17.88 -5.65
C TRP A 155 -3.17 -17.45 -6.29
N GLN A 156 -4.30 -17.88 -5.77
CA GLN A 156 -5.61 -17.48 -6.26
C GLN A 156 -5.81 -15.95 -6.08
N VAL A 157 -5.54 -15.41 -4.89
CA VAL A 157 -5.63 -13.97 -4.63
C VAL A 157 -4.67 -13.20 -5.54
N HIS A 158 -3.43 -13.66 -5.69
CA HIS A 158 -2.45 -13.03 -6.57
C HIS A 158 -2.94 -12.95 -8.02
N ARG A 159 -3.45 -14.04 -8.58
CA ARG A 159 -3.98 -14.05 -9.96
C ARG A 159 -5.20 -13.14 -10.10
N ILE A 160 -6.12 -13.15 -9.15
CA ILE A 160 -7.26 -12.20 -9.16
C ILE A 160 -6.76 -10.76 -9.23
N ILE A 161 -5.73 -10.41 -8.47
CA ILE A 161 -5.16 -9.07 -8.51
C ILE A 161 -4.55 -8.77 -9.88
N ILE A 162 -3.69 -9.63 -10.40
CA ILE A 162 -2.88 -9.35 -11.59
C ILE A 162 -3.71 -9.53 -12.88
N ASP A 163 -4.47 -10.62 -12.98
CA ASP A 163 -5.14 -11.01 -14.24
C ASP A 163 -6.52 -10.38 -14.39
N GLU A 164 -7.10 -9.83 -13.32
CA GLU A 164 -8.44 -9.24 -13.33
C GLU A 164 -8.43 -7.79 -12.84
N LEU A 165 -8.13 -7.54 -11.56
CA LEU A 165 -8.31 -6.24 -10.94
C LEU A 165 -7.36 -5.16 -11.51
N ALA A 166 -6.10 -5.52 -11.76
CA ALA A 166 -5.12 -4.61 -12.38
C ALA A 166 -5.48 -4.24 -13.83
N LEU A 167 -6.35 -5.01 -14.46
CA LEU A 167 -6.92 -4.74 -15.79
C LEU A 167 -8.33 -4.13 -15.72
N GLY A 168 -8.78 -3.70 -14.53
CA GLY A 168 -10.09 -3.09 -14.31
C GLY A 168 -11.26 -4.07 -14.36
N THR A 169 -11.01 -5.39 -14.35
CA THR A 169 -12.05 -6.42 -14.42
C THR A 169 -12.47 -6.85 -13.02
N ILE A 170 -13.77 -6.72 -12.70
CA ILE A 170 -14.35 -7.14 -11.42
C ILE A 170 -15.33 -8.28 -11.69
N ARG A 171 -15.07 -9.46 -11.11
CA ARG A 171 -15.90 -10.66 -11.28
C ARG A 171 -16.56 -11.05 -9.95
N LEU A 172 -17.82 -11.52 -10.05
CA LEU A 172 -18.56 -11.97 -8.88
C LEU A 172 -17.93 -13.22 -8.26
N GLU A 173 -17.45 -14.13 -9.10
CA GLU A 173 -16.79 -15.39 -8.69
C GLU A 173 -15.51 -15.08 -7.89
N SER A 174 -14.74 -14.10 -8.34
CA SER A 174 -13.51 -13.65 -7.66
C SER A 174 -13.83 -13.00 -6.32
N ARG A 175 -14.89 -12.18 -6.25
CA ARG A 175 -15.40 -11.65 -4.97
C ARG A 175 -15.77 -12.73 -3.99
N GLN A 176 -16.51 -13.76 -4.44
CA GLN A 176 -16.91 -14.89 -3.60
C GLN A 176 -15.69 -15.72 -3.15
N ALA A 177 -14.71 -15.92 -4.03
CA ALA A 177 -13.49 -16.65 -3.69
C ALA A 177 -12.69 -15.92 -2.61
N VAL A 178 -12.46 -14.62 -2.76
CA VAL A 178 -11.77 -13.80 -1.75
C VAL A 178 -12.56 -13.77 -0.44
N GLY A 179 -13.89 -13.70 -0.50
CA GLY A 179 -14.76 -13.75 0.67
C GLY A 179 -14.55 -15.04 1.49
N ARG A 180 -14.52 -16.22 0.84
CA ARG A 180 -14.23 -17.51 1.51
C ARG A 180 -12.84 -17.54 2.13
N ILE A 181 -11.85 -17.00 1.45
CA ILE A 181 -10.47 -16.90 1.98
C ILE A 181 -10.44 -16.04 3.24
N MET A 182 -11.17 -14.91 3.25
CA MET A 182 -11.29 -14.05 4.44
C MET A 182 -11.98 -14.78 5.60
N GLU A 183 -13.04 -15.54 5.33
CA GLU A 183 -13.72 -16.38 6.33
C GLU A 183 -12.74 -17.40 6.92
N GLY A 184 -11.96 -18.11 6.10
CA GLY A 184 -10.91 -19.02 6.56
C GLY A 184 -9.81 -18.38 7.41
N LEU A 185 -9.44 -17.13 7.12
CA LEU A 185 -8.52 -16.38 7.98
C LEU A 185 -9.16 -16.01 9.32
N THR A 186 -10.45 -15.67 9.31
CA THR A 186 -11.21 -15.35 10.54
C THR A 186 -11.32 -16.59 11.44
N GLU A 187 -11.58 -17.78 10.87
CA GLU A 187 -11.59 -19.06 11.59
C GLU A 187 -10.24 -19.39 12.24
N LYS A 188 -9.14 -18.94 11.62
CA LYS A 188 -7.78 -19.05 12.18
C LYS A 188 -7.45 -17.96 13.23
N GLY A 189 -8.42 -17.10 13.54
CA GLY A 189 -8.32 -16.08 14.58
C GLY A 189 -7.93 -14.70 14.08
N ALA A 190 -8.01 -14.40 12.79
CA ALA A 190 -7.87 -13.01 12.30
C ALA A 190 -9.04 -12.17 12.83
N GLN A 191 -8.71 -11.05 13.45
CA GLN A 191 -9.68 -10.11 14.05
C GLN A 191 -10.10 -9.00 13.07
N ALA A 192 -9.33 -8.83 11.99
CA ALA A 192 -9.56 -7.90 10.89
C ALA A 192 -8.78 -8.38 9.66
N ILE A 193 -9.05 -7.80 8.49
CA ILE A 193 -8.32 -8.10 7.26
C ILE A 193 -7.63 -6.83 6.74
N ILE A 194 -6.33 -6.94 6.46
CA ILE A 194 -5.58 -5.93 5.70
C ILE A 194 -5.76 -6.20 4.21
N LEU A 195 -6.26 -5.20 3.48
CA LEU A 195 -6.28 -5.18 2.03
C LEU A 195 -4.95 -4.59 1.54
N GLY A 196 -3.95 -5.46 1.38
CA GLY A 196 -2.56 -5.12 1.03
C GLY A 196 -2.31 -4.99 -0.47
N CYS A 197 -3.31 -4.55 -1.22
CA CYS A 197 -3.22 -4.19 -2.63
C CYS A 197 -4.24 -3.10 -2.93
N THR A 198 -3.87 -2.13 -3.76
CA THR A 198 -4.71 -0.97 -4.13
C THR A 198 -6.00 -1.37 -4.85
N GLU A 199 -6.00 -2.51 -5.50
CA GLU A 199 -7.12 -3.02 -6.30
C GLU A 199 -8.13 -3.84 -5.47
N LEU A 200 -7.72 -4.42 -4.34
CA LEU A 200 -8.63 -5.23 -3.51
C LEU A 200 -9.88 -4.47 -3.01
N PRO A 201 -9.81 -3.18 -2.64
CA PRO A 201 -11.00 -2.39 -2.28
C PRO A 201 -12.03 -2.24 -3.41
N LEU A 202 -11.66 -2.46 -4.68
CA LEU A 202 -12.61 -2.52 -5.80
C LEU A 202 -13.48 -3.77 -5.73
N LEU A 203 -12.95 -4.85 -5.16
CA LEU A 203 -13.62 -6.15 -5.07
C LEU A 203 -14.33 -6.32 -3.72
N ILE A 204 -13.69 -5.93 -2.63
CA ILE A 204 -14.13 -6.13 -1.24
C ILE A 204 -14.28 -4.77 -0.56
N THR A 205 -15.48 -4.47 -0.08
CA THR A 205 -15.79 -3.25 0.68
C THR A 205 -16.21 -3.60 2.11
N GLN A 206 -16.19 -2.62 3.02
CA GLN A 206 -16.64 -2.84 4.40
C GLN A 206 -18.11 -3.30 4.48
N GLU A 207 -18.95 -2.92 3.51
CA GLU A 207 -20.35 -3.35 3.44
C GLU A 207 -20.49 -4.84 3.11
N THR A 208 -19.52 -5.40 2.37
CA THR A 208 -19.50 -6.83 2.01
C THR A 208 -18.68 -7.68 2.98
N GLY A 209 -17.83 -7.05 3.79
CA GLY A 209 -16.99 -7.71 4.81
C GLY A 209 -17.71 -7.82 6.16
N LYS A 210 -17.80 -9.04 6.70
CA LYS A 210 -18.33 -9.30 8.07
C LYS A 210 -17.32 -8.94 9.18
N ILE A 211 -16.11 -8.59 8.83
CA ILE A 211 -14.96 -8.33 9.69
C ILE A 211 -14.37 -6.96 9.32
N PRO A 212 -13.77 -6.21 10.27
CA PRO A 212 -13.13 -4.92 9.97
C PRO A 212 -12.08 -5.05 8.87
N LEU A 213 -12.05 -4.07 7.96
CA LEU A 213 -11.10 -4.01 6.85
C LEU A 213 -10.15 -2.82 7.03
N PHE A 214 -8.86 -3.05 6.77
CA PHE A 214 -7.84 -2.00 6.70
C PHE A 214 -7.38 -1.85 5.24
N ASP A 215 -7.92 -0.85 4.56
CA ASP A 215 -7.46 -0.45 3.23
C ASP A 215 -6.14 0.29 3.35
N THR A 216 -5.05 -0.40 2.99
CA THR A 216 -3.69 0.14 3.11
C THR A 216 -3.51 1.41 2.28
N THR A 217 -4.17 1.53 1.13
CA THR A 217 -4.06 2.68 0.23
C THR A 217 -4.70 3.93 0.85
N ALA A 218 -5.92 3.79 1.35
CA ALA A 218 -6.62 4.90 1.99
C ALA A 218 -5.91 5.35 3.28
N ILE A 219 -5.41 4.40 4.07
CA ILE A 219 -4.65 4.66 5.29
C ILE A 219 -3.34 5.39 4.96
N HIS A 220 -2.61 4.92 3.96
CA HIS A 220 -1.33 5.48 3.55
C HIS A 220 -1.48 6.89 2.97
N ALA A 221 -2.47 7.10 2.10
CA ALA A 221 -2.81 8.43 1.58
C ALA A 221 -3.15 9.41 2.71
N ARG A 222 -3.91 8.96 3.72
CA ARG A 222 -4.25 9.77 4.90
C ARG A 222 -3.02 10.14 5.71
N ALA A 223 -2.12 9.17 5.97
CA ALA A 223 -0.89 9.42 6.69
C ALA A 223 0.01 10.44 5.96
N ALA A 224 0.08 10.39 4.63
CA ALA A 224 0.80 11.37 3.83
C ALA A 224 0.19 12.77 3.94
N VAL A 225 -1.13 12.90 3.89
CA VAL A 225 -1.84 14.18 4.07
C VAL A 225 -1.66 14.71 5.49
N ASP A 226 -1.73 13.85 6.52
CA ASP A 226 -1.51 14.23 7.93
C ASP A 226 -0.13 14.85 8.10
N LEU A 227 0.90 14.20 7.56
CA LEU A 227 2.28 14.69 7.61
C LEU A 227 2.46 15.98 6.81
N ALA A 228 1.81 16.11 5.65
CA ALA A 228 1.90 17.28 4.79
C ALA A 228 1.23 18.51 5.42
N LEU A 229 0.18 18.33 6.19
CA LEU A 229 -0.55 19.40 6.87
C LEU A 229 -0.01 19.72 8.28
N GLY A 230 0.97 18.95 8.79
CA GLY A 230 1.54 19.16 10.11
C GLY A 230 0.74 18.60 11.27
N ASN A 231 -0.25 17.76 11.02
CA ASN A 231 -0.98 16.98 12.03
C ASN A 231 -0.18 15.71 12.29
N GLU A 232 0.74 15.78 13.26
CA GLU A 232 1.83 14.81 13.42
C GLU A 232 1.36 13.38 13.76
N THR A 233 1.77 12.44 12.92
CA THR A 233 2.47 11.24 13.35
C THR A 233 3.83 11.26 12.63
N GLN A 234 4.92 11.53 13.36
CA GLN A 234 6.25 11.57 12.73
C GLN A 234 6.59 10.22 12.12
N PRO A 235 7.11 10.19 10.87
CA PRO A 235 7.68 8.98 10.32
C PRO A 235 8.94 8.62 11.13
N THR A 236 9.03 7.36 11.54
CA THR A 236 10.26 6.83 12.12
C THR A 236 11.35 6.88 11.04
N ARG A 237 12.44 7.62 11.32
CA ARG A 237 13.68 7.48 10.54
C ARG A 237 14.25 6.08 10.79
N PRO A 238 14.84 5.44 9.76
CA PRO A 238 15.49 4.14 9.91
C PRO A 238 16.61 4.16 10.94
#